data_30687f4d97ace6aea342285085b4f9f7
#
_entry.id   30687f4d97ace6aea342285085b4f9f7
#
_cell.length_a   1.000
_cell.length_b   1.000
_cell.length_c   1.000
_cell.angle_alpha   90.00
_cell.angle_beta   90.00
_cell.angle_gamma   90.00
#
_symmetry.space_group_name_H-M   'P 1'
#
loop_
_entity.id
_entity.type
_entity.pdbx_description
1 polymer ?
#
loop_
_entity_poly.entity_id
_entity_poly.type
_entity_poly.pdbx_seq_one_letter_code
_entity_poly.pdbx_strand_id
1 'polypeptide(L)'
;SVASGTAPVDLQLPVATAVVVQISAGRMTSPDDIASQPPILVSTTSALRVSVTFDDGKTRDFTRDDRVSVAVAGTSAKCVEFVAPSTLEVLPGADCSEVTVIASVTLGDVVLSGRASVPLVRFELLELLLSAYPSAASFSGASTDALTLRRLACTDYFQLAQAFVGARLSDDSLVDVTRFSDVAAAGFAPAEASPGSDAVVGSGAVAVETTAAGEVGVVPRGTGRFSLLATFSSESATATVEAIDDRVDAMALDLQLGELGSGDELSFKPEVRTRVHSYITKSVLGGSLFELVHKQRQ
;
A
#
# COMPACT_ATOMS: atom_id res chain seq x y z
N SER A 1 20.36 -61.05 52.22
CA SER A 1 20.65 -59.71 52.58
C SER A 1 20.71 -58.90 51.26
N VAL A 2 19.78 -57.99 51.13
CA VAL A 2 19.81 -57.02 50.00
C VAL A 2 20.58 -55.80 50.47
N ALA A 3 21.71 -55.50 49.84
CA ALA A 3 22.47 -54.28 50.09
C ALA A 3 21.75 -53.11 49.41
N SER A 4 21.21 -52.22 50.22
CA SER A 4 20.66 -50.94 49.73
C SER A 4 21.80 -49.94 49.71
N GLY A 5 22.21 -49.52 48.51
CA GLY A 5 23.14 -48.43 48.32
C GLY A 5 22.39 -47.15 47.87
N THR A 6 22.58 -46.06 48.59
CA THR A 6 22.13 -44.71 48.17
C THR A 6 23.29 -44.01 47.50
N ALA A 7 23.13 -43.67 46.22
CA ALA A 7 24.08 -42.79 45.52
C ALA A 7 23.50 -41.36 45.49
N PRO A 8 24.24 -40.34 45.90
CA PRO A 8 23.82 -38.96 45.74
C PRO A 8 23.76 -38.62 44.23
N VAL A 9 22.63 -38.14 43.79
CA VAL A 9 22.44 -37.60 42.42
C VAL A 9 22.57 -36.09 42.54
N ASP A 10 23.66 -35.54 42.01
CA ASP A 10 23.83 -34.08 41.92
C ASP A 10 23.10 -33.56 40.66
N LEU A 11 21.98 -32.94 40.89
CA LEU A 11 21.13 -32.36 39.82
C LEU A 11 21.57 -30.91 39.60
N GLN A 12 22.38 -30.68 38.58
CA GLN A 12 22.64 -29.34 38.10
C GLN A 12 21.44 -28.85 37.23
N LEU A 13 20.65 -27.97 37.79
CA LEU A 13 19.57 -27.30 37.02
C LEU A 13 20.16 -26.19 36.21
N PRO A 14 19.77 -26.03 34.93
CA PRO A 14 20.24 -24.94 34.11
C PRO A 14 19.81 -23.59 34.69
N VAL A 15 20.70 -22.60 34.63
CA VAL A 15 20.51 -21.26 35.17
C VAL A 15 19.93 -20.38 34.07
N ALA A 16 18.87 -19.65 34.39
CA ALA A 16 18.28 -18.67 33.45
C ALA A 16 19.21 -17.49 33.28
N THR A 17 19.47 -17.12 32.02
CA THR A 17 20.43 -16.08 31.63
C THR A 17 19.79 -14.86 30.99
N ALA A 18 18.65 -15.02 30.29
CA ALA A 18 17.98 -13.93 29.62
C ALA A 18 16.48 -14.16 29.47
N VAL A 19 15.72 -13.05 29.42
CA VAL A 19 14.30 -13.02 29.04
C VAL A 19 14.20 -12.38 27.66
N VAL A 20 13.54 -13.09 26.74
CA VAL A 20 13.26 -12.60 25.39
C VAL A 20 11.75 -12.34 25.30
N VAL A 21 11.40 -11.11 24.93
CA VAL A 21 10.03 -10.67 24.70
C VAL A 21 9.83 -10.47 23.21
N GLN A 22 8.74 -11.01 22.67
CA GLN A 22 8.39 -10.87 21.26
C GLN A 22 6.94 -10.40 21.14
N ILE A 23 6.73 -9.39 20.30
CA ILE A 23 5.42 -8.89 19.88
C ILE A 23 5.19 -9.39 18.46
N SER A 24 4.08 -10.09 18.20
CA SER A 24 3.85 -10.74 16.91
C SER A 24 3.53 -9.78 15.79
N ALA A 25 2.87 -8.66 16.09
CA ALA A 25 2.58 -7.63 15.10
C ALA A 25 3.84 -6.81 14.79
N GLY A 26 4.13 -6.58 13.51
CA GLY A 26 5.20 -5.66 13.10
C GLY A 26 4.86 -4.19 13.34
N ARG A 27 3.56 -3.88 13.38
CA ARG A 27 2.98 -2.56 13.67
C ARG A 27 1.55 -2.71 14.15
N MET A 28 1.03 -1.72 14.89
CA MET A 28 -0.34 -1.70 15.40
C MET A 28 -0.95 -0.31 15.17
N THR A 29 -2.28 -0.21 15.29
CA THR A 29 -3.01 1.06 15.18
C THR A 29 -4.15 1.12 16.20
N SER A 30 -4.68 2.31 16.44
CA SER A 30 -5.87 2.51 17.27
C SER A 30 -7.13 1.96 16.61
N PRO A 31 -8.09 1.38 17.35
CA PRO A 31 -9.32 0.83 16.79
C PRO A 31 -10.24 1.86 16.13
N ASP A 32 -10.12 3.14 16.50
CA ASP A 32 -10.85 4.26 15.93
C ASP A 32 -10.13 4.95 14.75
N ASP A 33 -8.91 4.52 14.42
CA ASP A 33 -8.17 5.02 13.27
C ASP A 33 -8.62 4.36 11.97
N ILE A 34 -8.60 5.11 10.86
CA ILE A 34 -8.90 4.59 9.52
C ILE A 34 -7.98 3.43 9.13
N ALA A 35 -6.73 3.43 9.62
CA ALA A 35 -5.77 2.36 9.36
C ALA A 35 -6.22 1.00 9.92
N SER A 36 -7.13 0.96 10.89
CA SER A 36 -7.71 -0.28 11.44
C SER A 36 -8.78 -0.90 10.54
N GLN A 37 -9.34 -0.11 9.62
CA GLN A 37 -10.47 -0.49 8.78
C GLN A 37 -10.03 -1.15 7.46
N PRO A 38 -10.88 -2.02 6.86
CA PRO A 38 -10.63 -2.47 5.50
C PRO A 38 -10.57 -1.28 4.53
N PRO A 39 -9.66 -1.32 3.53
CA PRO A 39 -8.77 -2.41 3.16
C PRO A 39 -7.39 -2.37 3.84
N ILE A 40 -7.09 -1.38 4.66
CA ILE A 40 -5.73 -1.17 5.24
C ILE A 40 -5.43 -2.24 6.28
N LEU A 41 -6.35 -2.50 7.22
CA LEU A 41 -6.35 -3.60 8.18
C LEU A 41 -5.07 -3.70 9.03
N VAL A 42 -4.51 -2.59 9.48
CA VAL A 42 -3.47 -2.63 10.52
C VAL A 42 -4.08 -3.15 11.82
N SER A 43 -3.41 -4.11 12.46
CA SER A 43 -3.95 -4.76 13.65
C SER A 43 -4.05 -3.82 14.85
N THR A 44 -5.15 -3.91 15.57
CA THR A 44 -5.38 -3.21 16.85
C THR A 44 -4.93 -4.03 18.05
N THR A 45 -4.61 -5.31 17.82
CA THR A 45 -4.19 -6.26 18.87
C THR A 45 -2.95 -7.03 18.43
N SER A 46 -2.16 -7.50 19.37
CA SER A 46 -1.01 -8.37 19.10
C SER A 46 -0.79 -9.39 20.18
N ALA A 47 -0.35 -10.58 19.78
CA ALA A 47 0.12 -11.58 20.73
C ALA A 47 1.50 -11.20 21.27
N LEU A 48 1.67 -11.36 22.57
CA LEU A 48 2.94 -11.24 23.28
C LEU A 48 3.46 -12.64 23.63
N ARG A 49 4.72 -12.87 23.35
CA ARG A 49 5.41 -14.10 23.75
C ARG A 49 6.59 -13.77 24.65
N VAL A 50 6.69 -14.48 25.77
CA VAL A 50 7.80 -14.37 26.70
C VAL A 50 8.54 -15.71 26.76
N SER A 51 9.84 -15.70 26.55
CA SER A 51 10.67 -16.88 26.62
C SER A 51 11.93 -16.62 27.47
N VAL A 52 12.39 -17.66 28.14
CA VAL A 52 13.59 -17.61 28.98
C VAL A 52 14.67 -18.48 28.34
N THR A 53 15.85 -17.90 28.17
CA THR A 53 17.05 -18.62 27.72
C THR A 53 17.88 -19.01 28.94
N PHE A 54 18.38 -20.25 28.91
CA PHE A 54 19.19 -20.84 29.96
C PHE A 54 20.65 -20.98 29.52
N ASP A 55 21.55 -21.18 30.46
CA ASP A 55 23.00 -21.35 30.25
C ASP A 55 23.35 -22.60 29.40
N ASP A 56 22.47 -23.58 29.32
CA ASP A 56 22.57 -24.74 28.43
C ASP A 56 22.19 -24.41 26.97
N GLY A 57 21.91 -23.14 26.66
CA GLY A 57 21.51 -22.64 25.34
C GLY A 57 20.04 -22.92 24.98
N LYS A 58 19.27 -23.57 25.82
CA LYS A 58 17.86 -23.86 25.56
C LYS A 58 16.99 -22.67 25.91
N THR A 59 15.97 -22.47 25.08
CA THR A 59 14.93 -21.47 25.32
C THR A 59 13.59 -22.16 25.61
N ARG A 60 12.90 -21.71 26.63
CA ARG A 60 11.57 -22.22 27.02
C ARG A 60 10.54 -21.12 27.01
N ASP A 61 9.31 -21.46 26.62
CA ASP A 61 8.18 -20.56 26.62
C ASP A 61 7.64 -20.39 28.05
N PHE A 62 7.55 -19.14 28.49
CA PHE A 62 7.03 -18.72 29.78
C PHE A 62 5.80 -17.85 29.66
N THR A 63 5.25 -17.65 28.46
CA THR A 63 4.18 -16.70 28.18
C THR A 63 2.98 -16.81 29.14
N ARG A 64 2.67 -18.02 29.61
CA ARG A 64 1.54 -18.31 30.52
C ARG A 64 1.97 -18.74 31.91
N ASP A 65 3.23 -18.52 32.25
CA ASP A 65 3.77 -18.93 33.54
C ASP A 65 3.47 -17.87 34.60
N ASP A 66 2.97 -18.26 35.75
CA ASP A 66 2.58 -17.34 36.84
C ASP A 66 3.75 -16.53 37.41
N ARG A 67 4.98 -16.92 37.12
CA ARG A 67 6.21 -16.19 37.48
C ARG A 67 6.52 -15.01 36.56
N VAL A 68 5.75 -14.87 35.48
CA VAL A 68 5.90 -13.74 34.54
C VAL A 68 4.99 -12.61 34.97
N SER A 69 5.57 -11.42 35.06
CA SER A 69 4.82 -10.17 35.14
C SER A 69 5.10 -9.32 33.91
N VAL A 70 4.05 -8.79 33.32
CA VAL A 70 4.13 -7.93 32.12
C VAL A 70 3.67 -6.54 32.50
N ALA A 71 4.44 -5.52 32.12
CA ALA A 71 4.12 -4.13 32.30
C ALA A 71 4.34 -3.35 31.02
N VAL A 72 3.47 -2.40 30.75
CA VAL A 72 3.65 -1.42 29.67
C VAL A 72 4.50 -0.27 30.19
N ALA A 73 5.57 0.10 29.49
CA ALA A 73 6.55 1.06 29.96
C ALA A 73 6.05 2.50 29.84
N GLY A 74 6.23 3.29 30.89
CA GLY A 74 6.13 4.76 30.87
C GLY A 74 4.86 5.31 30.22
N THR A 75 5.05 6.19 29.24
CA THR A 75 3.96 6.86 28.51
C THR A 75 3.15 5.92 27.62
N SER A 76 3.68 4.75 27.27
CA SER A 76 2.97 3.75 26.45
C SER A 76 1.74 3.18 27.16
N ALA A 77 1.67 3.25 28.50
CA ALA A 77 0.54 2.74 29.29
C ALA A 77 -0.79 3.47 29.03
N LYS A 78 -0.77 4.64 28.43
CA LYS A 78 -1.98 5.35 28.00
C LYS A 78 -2.46 4.94 26.60
N CYS A 79 -1.65 4.21 25.85
CA CYS A 79 -1.92 3.84 24.46
C CYS A 79 -2.27 2.36 24.31
N VAL A 80 -1.82 1.51 25.20
CA VAL A 80 -2.09 0.06 25.13
C VAL A 80 -2.38 -0.51 26.52
N GLU A 81 -3.18 -1.56 26.51
CA GLU A 81 -3.45 -2.40 27.66
C GLU A 81 -2.91 -3.81 27.42
N PHE A 82 -2.37 -4.42 28.47
CA PHE A 82 -2.03 -5.85 28.47
C PHE A 82 -3.21 -6.64 28.98
N VAL A 83 -3.81 -7.43 28.09
CA VAL A 83 -4.90 -8.36 28.41
C VAL A 83 -4.32 -9.74 28.60
N ALA A 84 -4.39 -10.24 29.84
CA ALA A 84 -3.87 -11.55 30.17
C ALA A 84 -4.56 -12.66 29.34
N PRO A 85 -3.86 -13.72 28.97
CA PRO A 85 -2.50 -14.06 29.40
C PRO A 85 -1.40 -13.52 28.47
N SER A 86 -1.69 -13.04 27.27
CA SER A 86 -0.64 -12.77 26.29
C SER A 86 -1.05 -11.82 25.15
N THR A 87 -2.02 -10.96 25.37
CA THR A 87 -2.51 -10.04 24.34
C THR A 87 -2.20 -8.60 24.71
N LEU A 88 -1.67 -7.85 23.76
CA LEU A 88 -1.61 -6.40 23.79
C LEU A 88 -2.79 -5.84 23.00
N GLU A 89 -3.46 -4.85 23.51
CA GLU A 89 -4.60 -4.20 22.88
C GLU A 89 -4.38 -2.70 22.83
N VAL A 90 -4.49 -2.10 21.66
CA VAL A 90 -4.37 -0.64 21.52
C VAL A 90 -5.66 0.02 21.95
N LEU A 91 -5.54 1.05 22.80
CA LEU A 91 -6.69 1.78 23.30
C LEU A 91 -7.22 2.77 22.24
N PRO A 92 -8.53 3.06 22.27
CA PRO A 92 -9.09 4.12 21.44
C PRO A 92 -8.41 5.47 21.72
N GLY A 93 -8.17 6.25 20.66
CA GLY A 93 -7.50 7.55 20.76
C GLY A 93 -6.02 7.48 21.12
N ALA A 94 -5.37 6.32 20.95
CA ALA A 94 -3.94 6.19 21.20
C ALA A 94 -3.12 7.10 20.29
N ASP A 95 -2.25 7.93 20.87
CA ASP A 95 -1.44 8.95 20.21
C ASP A 95 0.09 8.68 20.25
N CYS A 96 0.50 7.55 20.82
CA CYS A 96 1.90 7.15 20.88
C CYS A 96 2.43 6.76 19.49
N SER A 97 3.70 7.03 19.22
CA SER A 97 4.39 6.55 18.03
C SER A 97 4.94 5.13 18.18
N GLU A 98 5.23 4.72 19.42
CA GLU A 98 5.80 3.43 19.76
C GLU A 98 5.29 2.97 21.13
N VAL A 99 5.11 1.67 21.27
CA VAL A 99 4.78 1.04 22.55
C VAL A 99 5.91 0.11 22.95
N THR A 100 6.37 0.29 24.20
CA THR A 100 7.37 -0.59 24.81
C THR A 100 6.73 -1.41 25.95
N VAL A 101 6.96 -2.72 25.89
CA VAL A 101 6.51 -3.69 26.90
C VAL A 101 7.72 -4.27 27.59
N ILE A 102 7.63 -4.44 28.90
CA ILE A 102 8.65 -5.07 29.74
C ILE A 102 8.04 -6.31 30.35
N ALA A 103 8.67 -7.46 30.20
CA ALA A 103 8.32 -8.66 30.92
C ALA A 103 9.43 -9.02 31.91
N SER A 104 9.04 -9.33 33.12
CA SER A 104 9.95 -9.78 34.19
C SER A 104 9.56 -11.19 34.64
N VAL A 105 10.58 -12.02 34.80
CA VAL A 105 10.41 -13.44 35.22
C VAL A 105 11.17 -13.61 36.53
N THR A 106 10.46 -14.13 37.58
CA THR A 106 11.03 -14.42 38.89
C THR A 106 11.33 -15.91 39.02
N LEU A 107 12.57 -16.27 39.18
CA LEU A 107 13.04 -17.65 39.33
C LEU A 107 13.84 -17.79 40.65
N GLY A 108 13.18 -18.19 41.71
CA GLY A 108 13.75 -18.16 43.05
C GLY A 108 14.08 -16.72 43.47
N ASP A 109 15.34 -16.45 43.79
CA ASP A 109 15.82 -15.11 44.16
C ASP A 109 16.28 -14.25 43.01
N VAL A 110 16.22 -14.79 41.77
CA VAL A 110 16.67 -14.10 40.57
C VAL A 110 15.47 -13.52 39.81
N VAL A 111 15.54 -12.21 39.50
CA VAL A 111 14.57 -11.54 38.63
C VAL A 111 15.29 -11.15 37.34
N LEU A 112 14.84 -11.67 36.24
CA LEU A 112 15.30 -11.29 34.91
C LEU A 112 14.22 -10.51 34.19
N SER A 113 14.61 -9.55 33.36
CA SER A 113 13.68 -8.77 32.56
C SER A 113 14.13 -8.66 31.11
N GLY A 114 13.15 -8.61 30.22
CA GLY A 114 13.31 -8.34 28.80
C GLY A 114 12.34 -7.26 28.35
N ARG A 115 12.60 -6.67 27.20
CA ARG A 115 11.72 -5.65 26.62
C ARG A 115 11.54 -5.89 25.11
N ALA A 116 10.40 -5.46 24.60
CA ALA A 116 10.12 -5.38 23.17
C ALA A 116 9.33 -4.10 22.89
N SER A 117 9.50 -3.58 21.69
CA SER A 117 8.74 -2.41 21.21
C SER A 117 8.02 -2.75 19.92
N VAL A 118 6.89 -2.06 19.69
CA VAL A 118 6.13 -2.11 18.45
C VAL A 118 5.71 -0.70 18.06
N PRO A 119 5.89 -0.26 16.80
CA PRO A 119 5.41 1.03 16.34
C PRO A 119 3.88 1.05 16.31
N LEU A 120 3.29 2.17 16.72
CA LEU A 120 1.91 2.52 16.47
C LEU A 120 1.85 3.45 15.26
N VAL A 121 1.13 3.02 14.24
CA VAL A 121 0.92 3.80 13.02
C VAL A 121 -0.48 4.37 12.99
N ARG A 122 -0.64 5.51 12.30
CA ARG A 122 -1.91 6.18 12.10
C ARG A 122 -2.06 6.51 10.64
N PHE A 123 -3.30 6.60 10.17
CA PHE A 123 -3.59 7.22 8.90
C PHE A 123 -3.22 8.71 8.97
N GLU A 124 -2.48 9.22 7.99
CA GLU A 124 -2.09 10.62 7.93
C GLU A 124 -2.83 11.38 6.84
N LEU A 125 -2.80 10.86 5.62
CA LEU A 125 -3.45 11.51 4.50
C LEU A 125 -3.73 10.53 3.36
N LEU A 126 -4.65 10.93 2.49
CA LEU A 126 -4.91 10.28 1.22
C LEU A 126 -4.05 10.95 0.14
N GLU A 127 -3.40 10.14 -0.69
CA GLU A 127 -2.63 10.61 -1.85
C GLU A 127 -3.30 10.16 -3.14
N LEU A 128 -3.43 11.08 -4.09
CA LEU A 128 -3.83 10.78 -5.45
C LEU A 128 -2.62 10.92 -6.37
N LEU A 129 -2.09 9.78 -6.81
CA LEU A 129 -0.95 9.72 -7.70
C LEU A 129 -1.43 9.49 -9.14
N LEU A 130 -0.92 10.28 -10.08
CA LEU A 130 -1.31 10.22 -11.47
C LEU A 130 -0.12 9.88 -12.36
N SER A 131 -0.37 9.07 -13.38
CA SER A 131 0.61 8.79 -14.43
C SER A 131 -0.05 8.84 -15.80
N ALA A 132 0.65 9.41 -16.79
CA ALA A 132 0.17 9.42 -18.17
C ALA A 132 0.39 8.04 -18.82
N TYR A 133 -0.60 7.56 -19.58
CA TYR A 133 -0.48 6.36 -20.37
C TYR A 133 -1.00 6.60 -21.80
N PRO A 134 -0.30 6.18 -22.82
CA PRO A 134 1.06 5.65 -22.79
C PRO A 134 2.09 6.71 -22.40
N SER A 135 3.14 6.31 -21.69
CA SER A 135 4.22 7.22 -21.32
C SER A 135 5.37 7.08 -22.33
N ALA A 136 5.85 8.19 -22.85
CA ALA A 136 7.04 8.22 -23.70
C ALA A 136 8.36 8.07 -22.92
N ALA A 137 8.31 8.18 -21.61
CA ALA A 137 9.44 7.95 -20.72
C ALA A 137 9.12 6.79 -19.79
N SER A 138 10.12 5.94 -19.55
CA SER A 138 10.04 4.89 -18.53
C SER A 138 9.34 5.42 -17.27
N PHE A 139 8.45 4.66 -16.72
CA PHE A 139 7.63 4.86 -15.51
C PHE A 139 8.44 5.44 -14.33
N SER A 140 8.84 6.69 -14.42
CA SER A 140 9.59 7.37 -13.38
C SER A 140 8.77 8.54 -12.84
N GLY A 141 7.95 8.24 -11.87
CA GLY A 141 7.33 9.25 -11.04
C GLY A 141 5.85 9.46 -11.32
N ALA A 142 5.03 8.91 -10.45
CA ALA A 142 3.69 9.42 -10.24
C ALA A 142 3.82 10.89 -9.80
N SER A 143 3.13 11.81 -10.49
CA SER A 143 3.05 13.21 -10.06
C SER A 143 1.89 13.35 -9.10
N THR A 144 2.12 13.95 -7.93
CA THR A 144 1.06 14.19 -6.94
C THR A 144 0.24 15.44 -7.23
N ASP A 145 0.80 16.44 -7.94
CA ASP A 145 0.21 17.79 -7.97
C ASP A 145 -0.37 18.17 -9.33
N ALA A 146 0.30 17.82 -10.43
CA ALA A 146 -0.16 18.14 -11.76
C ALA A 146 0.33 17.12 -12.80
N LEU A 147 -0.56 16.74 -13.71
CA LEU A 147 -0.25 15.84 -14.83
C LEU A 147 -0.61 16.53 -16.14
N THR A 148 0.31 16.53 -17.11
CA THR A 148 0.03 16.98 -18.47
C THR A 148 -0.22 15.78 -19.37
N LEU A 149 -1.39 15.74 -20.00
CA LEU A 149 -1.78 14.75 -20.99
C LEU A 149 -1.68 15.36 -22.39
N ARG A 150 -1.10 14.62 -23.31
CA ARG A 150 -0.86 15.06 -24.68
C ARG A 150 -1.73 14.27 -25.65
N ARG A 151 -1.98 14.85 -26.82
CA ARG A 151 -2.65 14.16 -27.91
C ARG A 151 -1.73 13.09 -28.49
N LEU A 152 -2.24 11.91 -28.78
CA LEU A 152 -1.50 10.85 -29.47
C LEU A 152 -1.35 11.21 -30.95
N ALA A 153 -0.13 11.12 -31.49
CA ALA A 153 0.16 11.43 -32.87
C ALA A 153 -0.72 10.60 -33.83
N CYS A 154 -1.16 11.23 -34.91
CA CYS A 154 -2.03 10.62 -35.93
C CYS A 154 -3.41 10.16 -35.41
N THR A 155 -3.85 10.64 -34.26
CA THR A 155 -5.17 10.33 -33.71
C THR A 155 -5.82 11.60 -33.13
N ASP A 156 -7.14 11.52 -32.84
CA ASP A 156 -7.88 12.54 -32.11
C ASP A 156 -7.96 12.26 -30.59
N TYR A 157 -7.17 11.30 -30.12
CA TYR A 157 -7.20 10.85 -28.75
C TYR A 157 -6.05 11.43 -27.94
N PHE A 158 -6.31 11.63 -26.65
CA PHE A 158 -5.29 12.03 -25.68
C PHE A 158 -4.73 10.80 -24.94
N GLN A 159 -3.55 10.99 -24.34
CA GLN A 159 -3.10 10.07 -23.29
C GLN A 159 -4.18 10.00 -22.21
N LEU A 160 -4.32 8.87 -21.57
CA LEU A 160 -5.17 8.75 -20.37
C LEU A 160 -4.31 8.97 -19.11
N ALA A 161 -4.92 9.48 -18.05
CA ALA A 161 -4.31 9.47 -16.72
C ALA A 161 -4.71 8.16 -16.02
N GLN A 162 -3.72 7.38 -15.58
CA GLN A 162 -3.95 6.32 -14.61
C GLN A 162 -3.89 6.95 -13.22
N ALA A 163 -4.94 6.73 -12.43
CA ALA A 163 -5.03 7.19 -11.06
C ALA A 163 -4.76 6.05 -10.09
N PHE A 164 -3.89 6.30 -9.13
CA PHE A 164 -3.61 5.46 -7.99
C PHE A 164 -3.95 6.24 -6.72
N VAL A 165 -4.76 5.66 -5.86
CA VAL A 165 -5.13 6.25 -4.58
C VAL A 165 -4.44 5.49 -3.47
N GLY A 166 -3.59 6.18 -2.73
CA GLY A 166 -2.80 5.62 -1.65
C GLY A 166 -3.15 6.21 -0.30
N ALA A 167 -3.32 5.37 0.70
CA ALA A 167 -3.41 5.79 2.09
C ALA A 167 -2.01 5.82 2.69
N ARG A 168 -1.52 7.01 3.06
CA ARG A 168 -0.23 7.18 3.73
C ARG A 168 -0.40 7.03 5.23
N LEU A 169 0.46 6.22 5.82
CA LEU A 169 0.52 6.01 7.26
C LEU A 169 1.71 6.77 7.87
N SER A 170 1.68 6.97 9.18
CA SER A 170 2.69 7.72 9.93
C SER A 170 4.09 7.08 9.96
N ASP A 171 4.25 5.89 9.42
CA ASP A 171 5.53 5.22 9.18
C ASP A 171 6.02 5.39 7.72
N ASP A 172 5.46 6.37 7.00
CA ASP A 172 5.69 6.63 5.57
C ASP A 172 5.27 5.50 4.62
N SER A 173 4.64 4.44 5.12
CA SER A 173 4.13 3.39 4.26
C SER A 173 2.88 3.85 3.49
N LEU A 174 2.79 3.43 2.23
CA LEU A 174 1.67 3.74 1.34
C LEU A 174 0.90 2.46 1.03
N VAL A 175 -0.39 2.45 1.35
CA VAL A 175 -1.28 1.31 1.11
C VAL A 175 -2.21 1.64 -0.05
N ASP A 176 -2.28 0.75 -1.04
CA ASP A 176 -3.19 0.91 -2.19
C ASP A 176 -4.65 0.75 -1.77
N VAL A 177 -5.41 1.83 -1.89
CA VAL A 177 -6.86 1.87 -1.63
C VAL A 177 -7.66 2.23 -2.87
N THR A 178 -7.05 2.22 -4.06
CA THR A 178 -7.66 2.64 -5.33
C THR A 178 -9.01 1.96 -5.59
N ARG A 179 -9.12 0.66 -5.31
CA ARG A 179 -10.36 -0.12 -5.53
C ARG A 179 -11.50 0.22 -4.58
N PHE A 180 -11.19 0.90 -3.49
CA PHE A 180 -12.10 1.24 -2.40
C PHE A 180 -12.37 2.74 -2.34
N SER A 181 -11.81 3.49 -3.29
CA SER A 181 -11.92 4.93 -3.39
C SER A 181 -12.82 5.31 -4.56
N ASP A 182 -13.60 6.36 -4.37
CA ASP A 182 -14.34 6.99 -5.45
C ASP A 182 -13.45 8.07 -6.09
N VAL A 183 -13.26 7.99 -7.41
CA VAL A 183 -12.51 9.00 -8.17
C VAL A 183 -13.45 9.68 -9.14
N ALA A 184 -13.53 11.00 -9.07
CA ALA A 184 -14.38 11.82 -9.91
C ALA A 184 -13.61 13.00 -10.53
N ALA A 185 -14.02 13.40 -11.73
CA ALA A 185 -13.55 14.64 -12.33
C ALA A 185 -14.40 15.81 -11.82
N ALA A 186 -13.73 16.84 -11.30
CA ALA A 186 -14.35 18.05 -10.82
C ALA A 186 -13.79 19.27 -11.55
N GLY A 187 -14.65 20.21 -11.94
CA GLY A 187 -14.25 21.52 -12.47
C GLY A 187 -13.43 21.45 -13.74
N PHE A 188 -14.06 21.41 -14.90
CA PHE A 188 -13.37 21.57 -16.18
C PHE A 188 -13.29 23.06 -16.56
N ALA A 189 -12.08 23.57 -16.76
CA ALA A 189 -11.83 24.86 -17.36
C ALA A 189 -11.21 24.63 -18.74
N PRO A 190 -11.87 25.03 -19.84
CA PRO A 190 -11.27 24.93 -21.17
C PRO A 190 -9.99 25.76 -21.22
N ALA A 191 -8.98 25.29 -21.94
CA ALA A 191 -7.83 26.11 -22.29
C ALA A 191 -8.37 27.33 -23.04
N GLU A 192 -7.84 28.53 -22.74
CA GLU A 192 -8.24 29.74 -23.47
C GLU A 192 -8.12 29.45 -24.97
N ALA A 193 -9.26 29.47 -25.63
CA ALA A 193 -9.34 29.14 -27.05
C ALA A 193 -8.42 30.03 -27.84
N SER A 194 -7.39 29.47 -28.42
CA SER A 194 -6.69 30.16 -29.52
C SER A 194 -7.73 30.44 -30.60
N PRO A 195 -7.75 31.67 -31.16
CA PRO A 195 -8.75 32.00 -32.15
C PRO A 195 -8.63 31.06 -33.35
N GLY A 196 -9.63 30.15 -33.48
CA GLY A 196 -9.72 29.17 -34.57
C GLY A 196 -9.83 27.71 -34.18
N SER A 197 -9.81 27.36 -32.90
CA SER A 197 -10.09 25.99 -32.46
C SER A 197 -11.53 25.87 -31.97
N ASP A 198 -12.31 24.92 -32.54
CA ASP A 198 -13.62 24.53 -32.03
C ASP A 198 -13.44 23.86 -30.66
N ALA A 199 -13.44 24.68 -29.61
CA ALA A 199 -13.37 24.20 -28.24
C ALA A 199 -14.71 23.53 -27.89
N VAL A 200 -14.70 22.22 -27.75
CA VAL A 200 -15.87 21.47 -27.24
C VAL A 200 -15.99 21.78 -25.74
N VAL A 201 -16.80 22.79 -25.44
CA VAL A 201 -17.18 23.16 -24.07
C VAL A 201 -18.39 22.31 -23.68
N GLY A 202 -18.19 21.32 -22.82
CA GLY A 202 -19.32 20.55 -22.29
C GLY A 202 -18.93 19.62 -21.13
N SER A 203 -19.89 19.32 -20.30
CA SER A 203 -19.80 18.39 -19.17
C SER A 203 -19.39 16.94 -19.53
N GLY A 204 -19.02 16.68 -20.78
CA GLY A 204 -18.51 15.41 -21.30
C GLY A 204 -17.04 15.45 -21.69
N ALA A 205 -16.31 16.51 -21.34
CA ALA A 205 -14.91 16.70 -21.75
C ALA A 205 -13.92 15.72 -21.09
N VAL A 206 -14.34 15.07 -20.00
CA VAL A 206 -13.53 14.11 -19.27
C VAL A 206 -14.39 12.90 -18.90
N ALA A 207 -13.92 11.70 -19.18
CA ALA A 207 -14.51 10.46 -18.73
C ALA A 207 -13.61 9.82 -17.68
N VAL A 208 -14.21 9.39 -16.56
CA VAL A 208 -13.55 8.55 -15.55
C VAL A 208 -14.06 7.13 -15.73
N GLU A 209 -13.17 6.20 -15.97
CA GLU A 209 -13.51 4.80 -16.22
C GLU A 209 -12.81 3.92 -15.19
N THR A 210 -13.56 3.02 -14.57
CA THR A 210 -12.99 2.03 -13.65
C THR A 210 -13.05 0.66 -14.30
N THR A 211 -11.91 -0.02 -14.38
CA THR A 211 -11.85 -1.38 -14.92
C THR A 211 -12.41 -2.39 -13.91
N ALA A 212 -12.73 -3.60 -14.40
CA ALA A 212 -13.13 -4.70 -13.52
C ALA A 212 -12.00 -5.11 -12.52
N ALA A 213 -10.75 -4.76 -12.83
CA ALA A 213 -9.61 -4.95 -11.93
C ALA A 213 -9.50 -3.83 -10.87
N GLY A 214 -10.36 -2.81 -10.90
CA GLY A 214 -10.34 -1.67 -9.98
C GLY A 214 -9.29 -0.62 -10.33
N GLU A 215 -8.72 -0.66 -11.53
CA GLU A 215 -7.84 0.40 -12.03
C GLU A 215 -8.70 1.58 -12.50
N VAL A 216 -8.29 2.80 -12.18
CA VAL A 216 -9.00 4.02 -12.56
C VAL A 216 -8.25 4.71 -13.68
N GLY A 217 -8.91 4.89 -14.81
CA GLY A 217 -8.42 5.63 -15.97
C GLY A 217 -9.24 6.90 -16.18
N VAL A 218 -8.57 8.01 -16.48
CA VAL A 218 -9.22 9.29 -16.80
C VAL A 218 -8.86 9.69 -18.21
N VAL A 219 -9.87 9.82 -19.05
CA VAL A 219 -9.74 10.07 -20.49
C VAL A 219 -10.25 11.48 -20.81
N PRO A 220 -9.38 12.44 -21.17
CA PRO A 220 -9.83 13.72 -21.70
C PRO A 220 -10.37 13.57 -23.13
N ARG A 221 -11.44 14.30 -23.43
CA ARG A 221 -12.06 14.38 -24.77
C ARG A 221 -11.78 15.70 -25.46
N GLY A 222 -11.00 16.57 -24.84
CA GLY A 222 -10.64 17.88 -25.36
C GLY A 222 -9.50 18.49 -24.58
N THR A 223 -8.96 19.61 -25.10
CA THR A 223 -7.93 20.39 -24.42
C THR A 223 -8.54 21.20 -23.27
N GLY A 224 -7.84 21.26 -22.14
CA GLY A 224 -8.29 22.02 -20.99
C GLY A 224 -7.67 21.52 -19.69
N ARG A 225 -8.04 22.18 -18.61
CA ARG A 225 -7.57 21.84 -17.26
C ARG A 225 -8.76 21.38 -16.41
N PHE A 226 -8.57 20.31 -15.67
CA PHE A 226 -9.56 19.77 -14.75
C PHE A 226 -8.90 19.25 -13.50
N SER A 227 -9.68 19.13 -12.42
CA SER A 227 -9.24 18.52 -11.18
C SER A 227 -9.83 17.14 -11.03
N LEU A 228 -9.05 16.21 -10.51
CA LEU A 228 -9.53 14.92 -10.03
C LEU A 228 -9.66 14.97 -8.52
N LEU A 229 -10.76 14.44 -8.04
CA LEU A 229 -11.04 14.26 -6.62
C LEU A 229 -11.12 12.76 -6.33
N ALA A 230 -10.26 12.29 -5.45
CA ALA A 230 -10.37 10.94 -4.88
C ALA A 230 -10.93 11.04 -3.46
N THR A 231 -11.87 10.17 -3.11
CA THR A 231 -12.43 10.08 -1.76
C THR A 231 -12.35 8.65 -1.24
N PHE A 232 -11.92 8.51 0.01
CA PHE A 232 -11.83 7.25 0.72
C PHE A 232 -12.24 7.47 2.18
N SER A 233 -13.28 6.77 2.66
CA SER A 233 -13.87 7.03 3.98
C SER A 233 -14.31 8.50 4.10
N SER A 234 -13.79 9.25 5.07
CA SER A 234 -14.03 10.68 5.26
C SER A 234 -12.98 11.57 4.62
N GLU A 235 -11.95 10.98 4.03
CA GLU A 235 -10.77 11.69 3.53
C GLU A 235 -10.83 11.92 2.02
N SER A 236 -10.15 12.95 1.56
CA SER A 236 -10.10 13.29 0.14
C SER A 236 -8.73 13.79 -0.28
N ALA A 237 -8.38 13.50 -1.54
CA ALA A 237 -7.20 14.03 -2.21
C ALA A 237 -7.57 14.60 -3.57
N THR A 238 -6.87 15.65 -3.99
CA THR A 238 -7.09 16.30 -5.28
C THR A 238 -5.80 16.37 -6.09
N ALA A 239 -5.92 16.23 -7.40
CA ALA A 239 -4.83 16.47 -8.33
C ALA A 239 -5.32 17.24 -9.54
N THR A 240 -4.45 18.05 -10.17
CA THR A 240 -4.78 18.80 -11.37
C THR A 240 -4.27 18.07 -12.61
N VAL A 241 -5.10 18.00 -13.64
CA VAL A 241 -4.73 17.45 -14.94
C VAL A 241 -4.92 18.49 -16.02
N GLU A 242 -3.95 18.64 -16.89
CA GLU A 242 -4.00 19.52 -18.06
C GLU A 242 -3.88 18.69 -19.34
N ALA A 243 -4.88 18.78 -20.22
CA ALA A 243 -4.84 18.18 -21.55
C ALA A 243 -4.46 19.23 -22.57
N ILE A 244 -3.36 19.02 -23.30
CA ILE A 244 -2.82 19.96 -24.29
C ILE A 244 -2.76 19.32 -25.68
N ASP A 245 -2.81 20.16 -26.72
CA ASP A 245 -2.74 19.69 -28.12
C ASP A 245 -1.30 19.42 -28.62
N ASP A 246 -0.34 19.36 -27.71
CA ASP A 246 1.00 18.87 -28.02
C ASP A 246 0.96 17.37 -28.28
N ARG A 247 1.72 16.89 -29.27
CA ARG A 247 1.60 15.51 -29.76
C ARG A 247 2.72 14.65 -29.24
N VAL A 248 2.36 13.44 -28.79
CA VAL A 248 3.30 12.40 -28.40
C VAL A 248 3.23 11.26 -29.41
N ASP A 249 4.39 10.77 -29.82
CA ASP A 249 4.46 9.65 -30.76
C ASP A 249 4.02 8.35 -30.09
N ALA A 250 2.87 7.82 -30.52
CA ALA A 250 2.35 6.56 -30.03
C ALA A 250 3.20 5.34 -30.45
N MET A 251 4.06 5.49 -31.45
CA MET A 251 4.97 4.41 -31.87
C MET A 251 6.09 4.14 -30.86
N ALA A 252 6.38 5.06 -29.94
CA ALA A 252 7.30 4.79 -28.84
C ALA A 252 6.83 3.66 -27.90
N LEU A 253 5.56 3.27 -28.00
CA LEU A 253 5.00 2.10 -27.29
C LEU A 253 5.45 0.76 -27.84
N ASP A 254 5.70 0.68 -29.15
CA ASP A 254 6.09 -0.56 -29.83
C ASP A 254 7.56 -0.94 -29.52
N LEU A 255 8.38 0.05 -29.18
CA LEU A 255 9.80 -0.15 -28.87
C LEU A 255 10.03 -0.77 -27.47
N GLN A 256 9.04 -0.76 -26.60
CA GLN A 256 9.15 -1.40 -25.27
C GLN A 256 8.83 -2.89 -25.28
N LEU A 257 8.34 -3.42 -26.41
CA LEU A 257 7.97 -4.84 -26.56
C LEU A 257 9.15 -5.76 -26.94
N GLY A 258 10.36 -5.21 -27.06
CA GLY A 258 11.57 -5.94 -27.43
C GLY A 258 11.74 -6.07 -28.94
N GLU A 259 12.97 -6.27 -29.40
CA GLU A 259 13.29 -6.58 -30.80
C GLU A 259 12.67 -7.92 -31.16
N LEU A 260 11.64 -7.88 -32.01
CA LEU A 260 11.06 -9.07 -32.59
C LEU A 260 11.89 -9.45 -33.81
N GLY A 261 12.49 -10.62 -33.75
CA GLY A 261 13.15 -11.21 -34.91
C GLY A 261 12.14 -11.49 -36.05
N SER A 262 12.59 -11.36 -37.28
CA SER A 262 11.79 -11.69 -38.45
C SER A 262 11.39 -13.17 -38.40
N GLY A 263 10.13 -13.45 -38.07
CA GLY A 263 9.56 -14.80 -37.98
C GLY A 263 9.00 -15.19 -36.60
N ASP A 264 9.18 -14.37 -35.60
CA ASP A 264 8.64 -14.65 -34.26
C ASP A 264 7.14 -14.33 -34.19
N GLU A 265 6.34 -15.31 -33.77
CA GLU A 265 4.95 -15.08 -33.39
C GLU A 265 4.90 -14.18 -32.14
N LEU A 266 4.15 -13.08 -32.24
CA LEU A 266 3.91 -12.17 -31.12
C LEU A 266 3.18 -12.89 -29.97
N SER A 267 3.95 -13.52 -29.11
CA SER A 267 3.45 -14.10 -27.86
C SER A 267 3.46 -13.03 -26.78
N PHE A 268 2.37 -12.29 -26.63
CA PHE A 268 2.19 -11.37 -25.52
C PHE A 268 2.00 -12.14 -24.22
N LYS A 269 2.69 -11.73 -23.16
CA LYS A 269 2.31 -12.17 -21.82
C LYS A 269 0.85 -11.79 -21.58
N PRO A 270 0.03 -12.69 -21.02
CA PRO A 270 -1.40 -12.47 -20.82
C PRO A 270 -1.73 -11.14 -20.11
N GLU A 271 -0.88 -10.70 -19.18
CA GLU A 271 -1.01 -9.46 -18.44
C GLU A 271 -0.89 -8.21 -19.32
N VAL A 272 0.03 -8.20 -20.27
CA VAL A 272 0.19 -7.09 -21.23
C VAL A 272 -1.01 -7.05 -22.18
N ARG A 273 -1.46 -8.22 -22.63
CA ARG A 273 -2.65 -8.36 -23.48
C ARG A 273 -3.91 -7.81 -22.82
N THR A 274 -4.11 -8.08 -21.55
CA THR A 274 -5.29 -7.63 -20.80
C THR A 274 -5.27 -6.13 -20.59
N ARG A 275 -4.12 -5.52 -20.26
CA ARG A 275 -4.00 -4.08 -20.05
C ARG A 275 -4.22 -3.29 -21.34
N VAL A 276 -3.48 -3.59 -22.40
CA VAL A 276 -3.60 -2.88 -23.68
C VAL A 276 -4.99 -3.08 -24.28
N HIS A 277 -5.54 -4.29 -24.22
CA HIS A 277 -6.85 -4.61 -24.80
C HIS A 277 -8.01 -3.96 -24.03
N SER A 278 -7.90 -3.89 -22.71
CA SER A 278 -8.91 -3.28 -21.83
C SER A 278 -9.07 -1.78 -22.04
N TYR A 279 -7.94 -1.05 -22.17
CA TYR A 279 -7.97 0.40 -22.31
C TYR A 279 -8.30 0.86 -23.74
N ILE A 280 -7.77 0.21 -24.75
CA ILE A 280 -7.90 0.66 -26.14
C ILE A 280 -9.20 0.18 -26.78
N THR A 281 -9.69 -1.03 -26.48
CA THR A 281 -10.94 -1.52 -27.04
C THR A 281 -12.20 -0.93 -26.42
N LYS A 282 -12.16 -0.48 -25.15
CA LYS A 282 -13.33 0.13 -24.51
C LYS A 282 -13.47 1.62 -24.75
N SER A 283 -12.35 2.35 -24.85
CA SER A 283 -12.42 3.83 -24.88
C SER A 283 -12.54 4.42 -26.27
N VAL A 284 -12.06 3.76 -27.32
CA VAL A 284 -11.69 4.49 -28.51
C VAL A 284 -12.35 4.03 -29.82
N LEU A 285 -12.53 2.77 -30.10
CA LEU A 285 -12.89 2.39 -31.47
C LEU A 285 -13.88 1.21 -31.63
N GLY A 286 -14.19 0.47 -30.59
CA GLY A 286 -14.84 -0.84 -30.83
C GLY A 286 -14.00 -1.77 -31.73
N GLY A 287 -12.75 -1.38 -32.05
CA GLY A 287 -11.80 -2.13 -32.86
C GLY A 287 -10.45 -2.25 -32.14
N SER A 288 -9.73 -3.33 -32.38
CA SER A 288 -8.46 -3.59 -31.69
C SER A 288 -7.31 -2.78 -32.29
N LEU A 289 -6.34 -2.36 -31.47
CA LEU A 289 -5.10 -1.70 -31.92
C LEU A 289 -4.37 -2.54 -32.98
N PHE A 290 -4.56 -3.85 -32.96
CA PHE A 290 -4.06 -4.80 -33.95
C PHE A 290 -4.57 -4.55 -35.37
N GLU A 291 -5.80 -4.09 -35.55
CA GLU A 291 -6.31 -3.74 -36.88
C GLU A 291 -5.65 -2.49 -37.46
N LEU A 292 -5.29 -1.54 -36.60
CA LEU A 292 -4.59 -0.30 -37.03
C LEU A 292 -3.15 -0.60 -37.45
N VAL A 293 -2.42 -1.40 -36.69
CA VAL A 293 -1.02 -1.79 -37.02
C VAL A 293 -0.99 -2.67 -38.29
N HIS A 294 -1.97 -3.54 -38.47
CA HIS A 294 -2.03 -4.41 -39.67
C HIS A 294 -2.39 -3.62 -40.93
N LYS A 295 -3.23 -2.57 -40.84
CA LYS A 295 -3.57 -1.71 -41.98
C LYS A 295 -2.44 -0.76 -42.41
N GLN A 296 -1.50 -0.45 -41.52
CA GLN A 296 -0.33 0.37 -41.90
C GLN A 296 0.81 -0.44 -42.53
N ARG A 297 0.77 -1.78 -42.51
CA ARG A 297 1.76 -2.65 -43.17
C ARG A 297 1.31 -3.19 -44.53
N GLN A 298 0.11 -2.88 -45.00
CA GLN A 298 -0.37 -3.08 -46.37
C GLN A 298 -0.34 -1.76 -47.14
#